data_7f97b4e1660916fbd0c8fcf66655cb44
#
_entry.id   7f97b4e1660916fbd0c8fcf66655cb44
#
_cell.length_a   1.000
_cell.length_b   1.000
_cell.length_c   1.000
_cell.angle_alpha   90.00
_cell.angle_beta   90.00
_cell.angle_gamma   90.00
#
_symmetry.space_group_name_H-M   'P 1'
#
loop_
_entity.id
_entity.type
_entity.pdbx_description
1 polymer ?
#
loop_
_entity_poly.entity_id
_entity_poly.type
_entity_poly.pdbx_seq_one_letter_code
_entity_poly.pdbx_strand_id
1 'polypeptide(L)'
;AYPVLCSSPEKAIATADGYIAAGHVPDIVFFDLPGTVNSEGVINSLAGMDYIFTPISADKVVLESSLSFAVAIHKLLVKNEACRLAGLYLFWNMVDGREKTDLYAAYDKTIKELELPLMKTFIPDTKRYKKELVADKKAVFRSTLFPASRPLVRGSNLEELITEIVYYIKLQ
;
A
#
# COMPACT_ATOMS: atom_id res chain seq x y z
N ALA A 1 -18.97 -9.31 2.24
CA ALA A 1 -18.76 -8.55 0.99
C ALA A 1 -18.49 -7.09 1.33
N TYR A 2 -17.59 -6.45 0.65
CA TYR A 2 -17.33 -5.02 0.75
C TYR A 2 -17.49 -4.39 -0.63
N PRO A 3 -17.97 -3.14 -0.74
CA PRO A 3 -18.12 -2.46 -2.02
C PRO A 3 -16.74 -2.04 -2.58
N VAL A 4 -16.67 -1.96 -3.91
CA VAL A 4 -15.57 -1.34 -4.64
C VAL A 4 -16.15 -0.20 -5.44
N LEU A 5 -15.70 1.02 -5.17
CA LEU A 5 -16.13 2.24 -5.84
C LEU A 5 -15.03 2.72 -6.78
N CYS A 6 -15.43 3.17 -7.96
CA CYS A 6 -14.49 3.77 -8.92
C CYS A 6 -14.60 5.29 -8.86
N SER A 7 -13.46 5.97 -8.82
CA SER A 7 -13.38 7.43 -8.82
C SER A 7 -12.12 7.89 -9.55
N SER A 8 -12.06 9.16 -9.94
CA SER A 8 -10.75 9.75 -10.30
C SER A 8 -9.96 10.03 -9.02
N PRO A 9 -8.61 10.05 -9.10
CA PRO A 9 -7.77 10.30 -7.92
C PRO A 9 -8.16 11.58 -7.17
N GLU A 10 -8.50 12.64 -7.89
CA GLU A 10 -8.86 13.96 -7.33
C GLU A 10 -10.21 13.94 -6.57
N LYS A 11 -11.07 12.97 -6.88
CA LYS A 11 -12.39 12.83 -6.28
C LYS A 11 -12.47 11.70 -5.25
N ALA A 12 -11.36 11.00 -4.99
CA ALA A 12 -11.34 9.81 -4.16
C ALA A 12 -11.90 10.08 -2.76
N ILE A 13 -11.45 11.13 -2.08
CA ILE A 13 -11.94 11.51 -0.74
C ILE A 13 -13.42 11.89 -0.79
N ALA A 14 -13.82 12.76 -1.73
CA ALA A 14 -15.23 13.16 -1.84
C ALA A 14 -16.17 11.98 -2.13
N THR A 15 -15.69 10.97 -2.87
CA THR A 15 -16.44 9.74 -3.12
C THR A 15 -16.62 8.92 -1.83
N ALA A 16 -15.58 8.80 -1.01
CA ALA A 16 -15.64 8.12 0.29
C ALA A 16 -16.56 8.87 1.25
N ASP A 17 -16.44 10.20 1.33
CA ASP A 17 -17.30 11.05 2.18
C ASP A 17 -18.78 10.94 1.78
N GLY A 18 -19.07 10.93 0.47
CA GLY A 18 -20.43 10.72 -0.04
C GLY A 18 -20.98 9.35 0.33
N TYR A 19 -20.17 8.30 0.31
CA TYR A 19 -20.57 6.96 0.73
C TYR A 19 -20.88 6.91 2.23
N ILE A 20 -20.06 7.55 3.06
CA ILE A 20 -20.28 7.65 4.51
C ILE A 20 -21.54 8.49 4.81
N ALA A 21 -21.70 9.62 4.12
CA ALA A 21 -22.87 10.50 4.28
C ALA A 21 -24.20 9.80 3.90
N ALA A 22 -24.15 8.79 3.03
CA ALA A 22 -25.30 7.95 2.69
C ALA A 22 -25.67 6.91 3.79
N GLY A 23 -25.01 6.97 4.95
CA GLY A 23 -25.33 6.13 6.12
C GLY A 23 -24.49 4.85 6.21
N HIS A 24 -23.45 4.70 5.37
CA HIS A 24 -22.51 3.58 5.48
C HIS A 24 -21.40 3.95 6.46
N VAL A 25 -21.04 3.02 7.34
CA VAL A 25 -20.00 3.25 8.36
C VAL A 25 -18.91 2.18 8.23
N PRO A 26 -17.98 2.33 7.28
CA PRO A 26 -16.87 1.41 7.16
C PRO A 26 -15.85 1.64 8.29
N ASP A 27 -15.25 0.58 8.82
CA ASP A 27 -14.14 0.68 9.77
C ASP A 27 -12.86 1.19 9.08
N ILE A 28 -12.66 0.78 7.81
CA ILE A 28 -11.50 1.16 6.98
C ILE A 28 -11.97 1.46 5.56
N VAL A 29 -11.38 2.47 4.95
CA VAL A 29 -11.48 2.75 3.51
C VAL A 29 -10.09 2.64 2.89
N PHE A 30 -9.92 1.74 1.93
CA PHE A 30 -8.69 1.62 1.14
C PHE A 30 -8.82 2.42 -0.15
N PHE A 31 -7.83 3.26 -0.42
CA PHE A 31 -7.69 3.98 -1.66
C PHE A 31 -6.56 3.35 -2.48
N ASP A 32 -6.90 2.79 -3.64
CA ASP A 32 -5.92 2.31 -4.63
C ASP A 32 -5.64 3.46 -5.61
N LEU A 33 -4.52 4.14 -5.43
CA LEU A 33 -4.15 5.30 -6.23
C LEU A 33 -3.05 4.95 -7.23
N PRO A 34 -3.04 5.59 -8.42
CA PRO A 34 -1.95 5.42 -9.36
C PRO A 34 -0.64 5.94 -8.77
N GLY A 35 0.47 5.27 -9.08
CA GLY A 35 1.82 5.63 -8.59
C GLY A 35 2.40 6.94 -9.13
N THR A 36 1.61 7.75 -9.83
CA THR A 36 2.03 9.04 -10.39
C THR A 36 1.39 10.19 -9.63
N VAL A 37 2.21 11.05 -9.02
CA VAL A 37 1.76 12.20 -8.19
C VAL A 37 1.83 13.51 -8.99
N ASN A 38 1.56 13.46 -10.27
CA ASN A 38 1.79 14.61 -11.16
C ASN A 38 0.65 15.64 -11.17
N SER A 39 -0.37 15.48 -10.31
CA SER A 39 -1.45 16.45 -10.20
C SER A 39 -1.65 16.94 -8.77
N GLU A 40 -1.96 18.23 -8.64
CA GLU A 40 -2.31 18.85 -7.36
C GLU A 40 -3.50 18.13 -6.68
N GLY A 41 -4.44 17.63 -7.48
CA GLY A 41 -5.59 16.88 -6.99
C GLY A 41 -5.22 15.56 -6.30
N VAL A 42 -4.18 14.87 -6.77
CA VAL A 42 -3.67 13.65 -6.10
C VAL A 42 -3.06 14.00 -4.74
N ILE A 43 -2.27 15.07 -4.66
CA ILE A 43 -1.66 15.53 -3.41
C ILE A 43 -2.74 15.91 -2.40
N ASN A 44 -3.79 16.60 -2.83
CA ASN A 44 -4.92 16.97 -1.96
C ASN A 44 -5.66 15.72 -1.44
N SER A 45 -5.84 14.71 -2.28
CA SER A 45 -6.42 13.44 -1.83
C SER A 45 -5.53 12.73 -0.82
N LEU A 46 -4.21 12.68 -1.04
CA LEU A 46 -3.26 12.10 -0.09
C LEU A 46 -3.27 12.84 1.26
N ALA A 47 -3.40 14.17 1.25
CA ALA A 47 -3.49 14.97 2.48
C ALA A 47 -4.77 14.68 3.30
N GLY A 48 -5.82 14.18 2.66
CA GLY A 48 -7.08 13.78 3.31
C GLY A 48 -7.08 12.36 3.86
N MET A 49 -6.01 11.58 3.67
CA MET A 49 -5.88 10.23 4.20
C MET A 49 -5.23 10.22 5.58
N ASP A 50 -5.50 9.17 6.36
CA ASP A 50 -4.86 9.01 7.68
C ASP A 50 -3.48 8.36 7.54
N TYR A 51 -3.32 7.39 6.65
CA TYR A 51 -2.08 6.61 6.46
C TYR A 51 -1.83 6.30 4.99
N ILE A 52 -0.56 6.23 4.62
CA ILE A 52 -0.12 5.81 3.28
C ILE A 52 0.82 4.62 3.43
N PHE A 53 0.56 3.55 2.67
CA PHE A 53 1.43 2.38 2.57
C PHE A 53 1.96 2.28 1.14
N THR A 54 3.27 2.43 0.98
CA THR A 54 3.91 2.48 -0.34
C THR A 54 4.72 1.22 -0.59
N PRO A 55 4.32 0.36 -1.54
CA PRO A 55 5.13 -0.78 -1.95
C PRO A 55 6.38 -0.30 -2.68
N ILE A 56 7.52 -0.89 -2.34
CA ILE A 56 8.80 -0.69 -3.01
C ILE A 56 9.35 -2.02 -3.53
N SER A 57 10.15 -1.99 -4.58
CA SER A 57 10.82 -3.18 -5.13
C SER A 57 12.32 -2.95 -5.30
N ALA A 58 13.10 -4.02 -5.46
CA ALA A 58 14.54 -3.94 -5.64
C ALA A 58 14.97 -3.46 -7.05
N ASP A 59 14.01 -3.23 -7.96
CA ASP A 59 14.30 -2.56 -9.22
C ASP A 59 14.74 -1.11 -8.94
N LYS A 60 15.93 -0.76 -9.40
CA LYS A 60 16.57 0.52 -9.10
C LYS A 60 15.72 1.73 -9.50
N VAL A 61 15.11 1.69 -10.69
CA VAL A 61 14.32 2.82 -11.21
C VAL A 61 13.02 2.98 -10.42
N VAL A 62 12.37 1.86 -10.12
CA VAL A 62 11.15 1.83 -9.32
C VAL A 62 11.45 2.31 -7.89
N LEU A 63 12.56 1.84 -7.30
CA LEU A 63 12.95 2.24 -5.96
C LEU A 63 13.26 3.74 -5.87
N GLU A 64 14.08 4.28 -6.77
CA GLU A 64 14.43 5.71 -6.80
C GLU A 64 13.18 6.59 -6.93
N SER A 65 12.24 6.20 -7.79
CA SER A 65 10.97 6.90 -7.96
C SER A 65 10.11 6.84 -6.69
N SER A 66 9.99 5.66 -6.09
CA SER A 66 9.18 5.45 -4.88
C SER A 66 9.79 6.19 -3.67
N LEU A 67 11.10 6.20 -3.53
CA LEU A 67 11.78 6.94 -2.45
C LEU A 67 11.64 8.45 -2.63
N SER A 68 11.78 8.96 -3.86
CA SER A 68 11.57 10.37 -4.17
C SER A 68 10.16 10.83 -3.81
N PHE A 69 9.16 10.03 -4.18
CA PHE A 69 7.77 10.23 -3.78
C PHE A 69 7.61 10.24 -2.25
N ALA A 70 8.12 9.19 -1.56
CA ALA A 70 7.98 9.06 -0.13
C ALA A 70 8.63 10.22 0.63
N VAL A 71 9.82 10.67 0.22
CA VAL A 71 10.51 11.84 0.81
C VAL A 71 9.67 13.11 0.62
N ALA A 72 9.12 13.33 -0.58
CA ALA A 72 8.30 14.50 -0.85
C ALA A 72 7.03 14.50 0.03
N ILE A 73 6.28 13.40 0.07
CA ILE A 73 5.06 13.29 0.88
C ILE A 73 5.37 13.38 2.37
N HIS A 74 6.44 12.74 2.84
CA HIS A 74 6.83 12.82 4.25
C HIS A 74 7.14 14.26 4.68
N LYS A 75 7.84 15.03 3.84
CA LYS A 75 8.14 16.43 4.12
C LYS A 75 6.92 17.34 4.03
N LEU A 76 6.09 17.15 3.01
CA LEU A 76 4.98 18.05 2.70
C LEU A 76 3.74 17.80 3.57
N LEU A 77 3.46 16.54 3.88
CA LEU A 77 2.21 16.14 4.52
C LEU A 77 2.41 15.57 5.93
N VAL A 78 3.32 14.59 6.11
CA VAL A 78 3.47 13.92 7.43
C VAL A 78 4.05 14.87 8.48
N LYS A 79 5.00 15.73 8.10
CA LYS A 79 5.58 16.75 9.00
C LYS A 79 4.73 18.02 9.12
N ASN A 80 3.59 18.09 8.45
CA ASN A 80 2.70 19.26 8.48
C ASN A 80 1.54 18.98 9.44
N GLU A 81 1.56 19.62 10.60
CA GLU A 81 0.52 19.47 11.64
C GLU A 81 -0.90 19.88 11.17
N ALA A 82 -1.00 20.66 10.09
CA ALA A 82 -2.29 20.99 9.49
C ALA A 82 -2.88 19.88 8.62
N CYS A 83 -2.10 18.84 8.29
CA CYS A 83 -2.54 17.70 7.51
C CYS A 83 -3.03 16.57 8.42
N ARG A 84 -4.01 15.81 7.93
CA ARG A 84 -4.56 14.65 8.62
C ARG A 84 -3.63 13.44 8.60
N LEU A 85 -2.70 13.40 7.65
CA LEU A 85 -1.81 12.27 7.41
C LEU A 85 -0.91 11.99 8.61
N ALA A 86 -1.20 10.92 9.34
CA ALA A 86 -0.48 10.50 10.54
C ALA A 86 0.80 9.69 10.24
N GLY A 87 0.89 9.07 9.05
CA GLY A 87 2.08 8.31 8.69
C GLY A 87 2.13 7.85 7.25
N LEU A 88 3.38 7.70 6.76
CA LEU A 88 3.71 7.05 5.51
C LEU A 88 4.68 5.91 5.81
N TYR A 89 4.38 4.71 5.35
CA TYR A 89 5.17 3.50 5.59
C TYR A 89 5.53 2.83 4.28
N LEU A 90 6.79 2.45 4.14
CA LEU A 90 7.29 1.66 3.01
C LEU A 90 7.23 0.18 3.36
N PHE A 91 7.01 -0.69 2.39
CA PHE A 91 7.19 -2.12 2.55
C PHE A 91 7.75 -2.74 1.28
N TRP A 92 8.62 -3.74 1.44
CA TRP A 92 9.16 -4.49 0.33
C TRP A 92 8.09 -5.35 -0.34
N ASN A 93 7.94 -5.16 -1.64
CA ASN A 93 7.04 -5.95 -2.49
C ASN A 93 7.82 -6.66 -3.59
N MET A 94 7.35 -7.80 -4.02
CA MET A 94 7.99 -8.64 -5.05
C MET A 94 9.42 -9.02 -4.72
N VAL A 95 9.69 -9.35 -3.45
CA VAL A 95 11.02 -9.77 -2.99
C VAL A 95 11.37 -11.12 -3.61
N ASP A 96 12.44 -11.17 -4.42
CA ASP A 96 12.99 -12.43 -4.93
C ASP A 96 13.92 -13.04 -3.86
N GLY A 97 13.54 -14.17 -3.30
CA GLY A 97 14.35 -14.88 -2.29
C GLY A 97 15.69 -15.43 -2.80
N ARG A 98 15.96 -15.31 -4.10
CA ARG A 98 17.25 -15.68 -4.73
C ARG A 98 18.21 -14.49 -4.84
N GLU A 99 17.71 -13.27 -4.68
CA GLU A 99 18.54 -12.08 -4.68
C GLU A 99 19.41 -12.02 -3.42
N LYS A 100 20.61 -11.47 -3.57
CA LYS A 100 21.57 -11.37 -2.48
C LYS A 100 21.03 -10.47 -1.37
N THR A 101 21.04 -10.94 -0.15
CA THR A 101 20.69 -10.21 1.06
C THR A 101 21.40 -8.87 1.18
N ASP A 102 22.62 -8.75 0.66
CA ASP A 102 23.44 -7.54 0.70
C ASP A 102 22.78 -6.36 -0.05
N LEU A 103 22.03 -6.63 -1.14
CA LEU A 103 21.34 -5.60 -1.90
C LEU A 103 20.22 -4.95 -1.06
N TYR A 104 19.37 -5.78 -0.44
CA TYR A 104 18.30 -5.29 0.43
C TYR A 104 18.86 -4.56 1.65
N ALA A 105 19.93 -5.08 2.26
CA ALA A 105 20.59 -4.43 3.39
C ALA A 105 21.15 -3.04 3.04
N ALA A 106 21.71 -2.88 1.83
CA ALA A 106 22.18 -1.59 1.34
C ALA A 106 21.02 -0.60 1.14
N TYR A 107 19.91 -1.06 0.57
CA TYR A 107 18.73 -0.23 0.37
C TYR A 107 18.03 0.12 1.70
N ASP A 108 17.93 -0.81 2.64
CA ASP A 108 17.39 -0.57 3.97
C ASP A 108 18.18 0.52 4.71
N LYS A 109 19.52 0.50 4.56
CA LYS A 109 20.39 1.54 5.11
C LYS A 109 20.06 2.90 4.50
N THR A 110 19.92 2.98 3.17
CA THR A 110 19.56 4.23 2.48
C THR A 110 18.18 4.74 2.92
N ILE A 111 17.16 3.85 3.03
CA ILE A 111 15.83 4.20 3.49
C ILE A 111 15.89 4.77 4.92
N LYS A 112 16.69 4.17 5.78
CA LYS A 112 16.91 4.64 7.15
C LYS A 112 17.61 6.01 7.19
N GLU A 113 18.59 6.23 6.33
CA GLU A 113 19.29 7.53 6.20
C GLU A 113 18.35 8.64 5.71
N LEU A 114 17.32 8.30 4.95
CA LEU A 114 16.24 9.20 4.53
C LEU A 114 15.17 9.41 5.60
N GLU A 115 15.31 8.80 6.77
CA GLU A 115 14.34 8.84 7.88
C GLU A 115 12.93 8.34 7.49
N LEU A 116 12.84 7.44 6.51
CA LEU A 116 11.57 6.88 6.06
C LEU A 116 11.24 5.60 6.85
N PRO A 117 10.01 5.48 7.39
CA PRO A 117 9.57 4.27 8.08
C PRO A 117 9.46 3.09 7.11
N LEU A 118 10.19 2.01 7.38
CA LEU A 118 10.15 0.75 6.64
C LEU A 118 9.51 -0.32 7.52
N MET A 119 8.48 -0.96 6.99
CA MET A 119 7.80 -2.10 7.62
C MET A 119 8.70 -3.32 7.66
N LYS A 120 8.48 -4.19 8.64
CA LYS A 120 9.24 -5.43 8.80
C LYS A 120 8.79 -6.52 7.84
N THR A 121 7.49 -6.53 7.52
CA THR A 121 6.89 -7.51 6.63
C THR A 121 7.16 -7.14 5.17
N PHE A 122 7.53 -8.14 4.39
CA PHE A 122 7.69 -8.02 2.94
C PHE A 122 6.78 -9.00 2.21
N ILE A 123 6.43 -8.68 0.96
CA ILE A 123 5.67 -9.56 0.08
C ILE A 123 6.63 -10.22 -0.91
N PRO A 124 6.75 -11.56 -0.92
CA PRO A 124 7.62 -12.27 -1.84
C PRO A 124 7.11 -12.22 -3.28
N ASP A 125 8.01 -12.23 -4.27
CA ASP A 125 7.63 -12.50 -5.67
C ASP A 125 7.18 -13.95 -5.79
N THR A 126 5.90 -14.13 -6.03
CA THR A 126 5.31 -15.45 -6.20
C THR A 126 4.53 -15.56 -7.50
N LYS A 127 4.78 -16.63 -8.23
CA LYS A 127 4.01 -16.97 -9.44
C LYS A 127 2.51 -17.19 -9.16
N ARG A 128 2.12 -17.31 -7.88
CA ARG A 128 0.72 -17.50 -7.50
C ARG A 128 -0.15 -16.31 -7.87
N TYR A 129 0.35 -15.09 -7.70
CA TYR A 129 -0.35 -13.87 -8.08
C TYR A 129 -0.49 -13.70 -9.60
N LYS A 130 0.44 -14.30 -10.38
CA LYS A 130 0.44 -14.25 -11.84
C LYS A 130 -0.49 -15.30 -12.48
N LYS A 131 -0.89 -16.33 -11.72
CA LYS A 131 -1.75 -17.43 -12.22
C LYS A 131 -3.24 -17.07 -12.34
N GLU A 132 -3.68 -15.96 -11.80
CA GLU A 132 -5.06 -15.50 -11.96
C GLU A 132 -5.46 -15.21 -13.42
N LEU A 133 -4.49 -14.96 -14.28
CA LEU A 133 -4.69 -14.67 -15.70
C LEU A 133 -4.82 -15.93 -16.56
N VAL A 134 -4.62 -17.11 -16.00
CA VAL A 134 -4.76 -18.38 -16.74
C VAL A 134 -6.17 -18.90 -16.58
N ALA A 135 -6.82 -19.20 -17.69
CA ALA A 135 -8.24 -19.56 -17.83
C ALA A 135 -8.72 -20.79 -17.03
N ASP A 136 -7.88 -21.46 -16.28
CA ASP A 136 -8.19 -22.65 -15.47
C ASP A 136 -8.71 -22.35 -14.05
N LYS A 137 -9.42 -21.31 -13.89
CA LYS A 137 -10.60 -21.05 -13.04
C LYS A 137 -10.66 -21.60 -11.59
N LYS A 138 -9.60 -22.08 -10.95
CA LYS A 138 -9.75 -22.69 -9.61
C LYS A 138 -9.28 -21.85 -8.42
N ALA A 139 -8.73 -20.68 -8.64
CA ALA A 139 -8.26 -19.84 -7.55
C ALA A 139 -8.67 -18.37 -7.76
N VAL A 140 -9.71 -17.95 -7.09
CA VAL A 140 -10.12 -16.54 -7.06
C VAL A 140 -9.36 -15.85 -5.94
N PHE A 141 -8.31 -15.11 -6.28
CA PHE A 141 -7.58 -14.27 -5.32
C PHE A 141 -8.38 -13.02 -4.95
N ARG A 142 -9.10 -12.49 -5.93
CA ARG A 142 -9.79 -11.22 -5.81
C ARG A 142 -11.28 -11.46 -5.72
N SER A 143 -11.77 -11.51 -4.50
CA SER A 143 -13.21 -11.61 -4.26
C SER A 143 -13.60 -10.67 -3.13
N THR A 144 -14.66 -9.93 -3.34
CA THR A 144 -15.30 -9.14 -2.28
C THR A 144 -16.29 -9.98 -1.47
N LEU A 145 -16.56 -11.22 -1.89
CA LEU A 145 -17.54 -12.12 -1.29
C LEU A 145 -16.90 -13.18 -0.39
N PHE A 146 -15.74 -13.68 -0.77
CA PHE A 146 -15.06 -14.77 -0.08
C PHE A 146 -13.62 -14.39 0.27
N PRO A 147 -13.13 -14.80 1.43
CA PRO A 147 -11.72 -14.64 1.75
C PRO A 147 -10.86 -15.47 0.80
N ALA A 148 -9.63 -15.03 0.56
CA ALA A 148 -8.66 -15.78 -0.21
C ALA A 148 -8.45 -17.18 0.40
N SER A 149 -8.29 -18.20 -0.46
CA SER A 149 -8.09 -19.56 0.02
C SER A 149 -6.77 -19.69 0.81
N ARG A 150 -6.79 -20.47 1.90
CA ARG A 150 -5.59 -20.70 2.74
C ARG A 150 -4.33 -21.11 1.95
N PRO A 151 -4.41 -22.00 0.92
CA PRO A 151 -3.24 -22.32 0.10
C PRO A 151 -2.65 -21.14 -0.67
N LEU A 152 -3.44 -20.12 -0.97
CA LEU A 152 -2.99 -18.92 -1.65
C LEU A 152 -2.32 -17.96 -0.69
N VAL A 153 -2.88 -17.78 0.48
CA VAL A 153 -2.36 -16.88 1.52
C VAL A 153 -1.09 -17.45 2.15
N ARG A 154 -1.01 -18.76 2.30
CA ARG A 154 0.14 -19.42 2.92
C ARG A 154 1.45 -19.14 2.16
N GLY A 155 2.40 -18.53 2.85
CA GLY A 155 3.71 -18.14 2.29
C GLY A 155 3.65 -16.93 1.34
N SER A 156 2.59 -16.13 1.45
CA SER A 156 2.46 -14.84 0.78
C SER A 156 2.83 -13.66 1.68
N ASN A 157 2.94 -13.87 2.98
CA ASN A 157 3.10 -12.88 4.04
C ASN A 157 1.96 -11.84 4.09
N LEU A 158 0.80 -12.14 3.50
CA LEU A 158 -0.33 -11.19 3.49
C LEU A 158 -0.97 -11.05 4.87
N GLU A 159 -1.06 -12.13 5.64
CA GLU A 159 -1.62 -12.08 7.01
C GLU A 159 -0.72 -11.26 7.92
N GLU A 160 0.60 -11.43 7.79
CA GLU A 160 1.61 -10.68 8.52
C GLU A 160 1.58 -9.19 8.13
N LEU A 161 1.45 -8.90 6.83
CA LEU A 161 1.34 -7.51 6.34
C LEU A 161 0.09 -6.83 6.88
N ILE A 162 -1.06 -7.49 6.84
CA ILE A 162 -2.31 -6.94 7.38
C ILE A 162 -2.18 -6.72 8.88
N THR A 163 -1.59 -7.66 9.61
CA THR A 163 -1.37 -7.53 11.05
C THR A 163 -0.49 -6.32 11.37
N GLU A 164 0.57 -6.11 10.60
CA GLU A 164 1.46 -4.98 10.77
C GLU A 164 0.78 -3.64 10.39
N ILE A 165 -0.03 -3.62 9.32
CA ILE A 165 -0.86 -2.45 8.95
C ILE A 165 -1.81 -2.10 10.10
N VAL A 166 -2.57 -3.08 10.61
CA VAL A 166 -3.51 -2.88 11.73
C VAL A 166 -2.81 -2.31 12.95
N TYR A 167 -1.60 -2.77 13.25
CA TYR A 167 -0.79 -2.23 14.33
C TYR A 167 -0.45 -0.75 14.12
N TYR A 168 -0.07 -0.34 12.90
CA TYR A 168 0.25 1.07 12.61
C TYR A 168 -0.97 1.98 12.63
N ILE A 169 -2.10 1.53 12.09
CA ILE A 169 -3.34 2.32 12.08
C ILE A 169 -4.09 2.26 13.41
N LYS A 170 -3.59 1.51 14.40
CA LYS A 170 -4.14 1.38 15.75
C LYS A 170 -5.63 0.98 15.78
N LEU A 171 -6.06 0.19 14.82
CA LEU A 171 -7.34 -0.50 14.90
C LEU A 171 -7.22 -1.61 15.96
N GLN A 172 -7.96 -1.42 17.05
CA GLN A 172 -8.13 -2.40 18.11
C GLN A 172 -9.37 -3.25 17.85
#